data_5ef5c23d5f2ad19a99752a878dae519f
#
_entry.id   5ef5c23d5f2ad19a99752a878dae519f
#
_cell.length_a   1.000
_cell.length_b   1.000
_cell.length_c   1.000
_cell.angle_alpha   90.00
_cell.angle_beta   90.00
_cell.angle_gamma   90.00
#
_symmetry.space_group_name_H-M   'P 1'
#
loop_
_entity.id
_entity.type
_entity.pdbx_description
1 polymer ?
#
loop_
_entity_poly.entity_id
_entity_poly.type
_entity_poly.pdbx_seq_one_letter_code
_entity_poly.pdbx_strand_id
1 'polypeptide(L)'
;MNDLWYNQSSIHYLILRLSVSHVNMQWARRFEEHGKDEIGNNFMTSCVLTLISNAKSLPLEPVHIARVCQHFVTTGKTDWLAESEACDIFIESPLSTTDIAKQARDILSGTAIDTVCTSIKDRRKKLLISDMDSTIIDQECIDELGDAIGLGSQISEITSALVQGEISVADAMRKRLELMKGMKHHLLESVYKERITLKTGARTLVQTMRRYGAFCILVSGGFTFFTRRIAERIGFHDHYGNKLVFKDEKLTGEIQKPILGRSAKLNTLTSICYEKGLEPSEALAVGDGANDIEMIKAAGLGVAFHNSGSLRKYANTCIDHGDLTALLYIQGFRKSEFVLS
;
A
#
# COMPACT_ATOMS: atom_id res chain seq x y z
N MET A 1 -12.14 2.64 -46.20
CA MET A 1 -12.36 3.40 -44.94
C MET A 1 -12.20 2.40 -43.84
N ASN A 2 -10.99 2.27 -43.35
CA ASN A 2 -10.63 1.29 -42.31
C ASN A 2 -10.13 2.02 -41.09
N ASP A 3 -10.77 1.68 -40.01
CA ASP A 3 -10.56 2.24 -38.65
C ASP A 3 -9.18 1.91 -38.10
N LEU A 4 -8.37 2.94 -37.92
CA LEU A 4 -7.12 2.88 -37.17
C LEU A 4 -7.39 3.41 -35.76
N TRP A 5 -7.88 2.55 -34.87
CA TRP A 5 -7.78 2.76 -33.42
C TRP A 5 -6.49 2.13 -32.91
N TYR A 6 -5.38 2.87 -33.01
CA TYR A 6 -4.14 2.50 -32.33
C TYR A 6 -4.23 2.90 -30.87
N ASN A 7 -4.18 1.90 -30.02
CA ASN A 7 -4.32 1.89 -28.60
C ASN A 7 -3.15 2.65 -27.92
N GLN A 8 -3.42 3.79 -27.29
CA GLN A 8 -2.44 4.61 -26.54
C GLN A 8 -1.65 3.83 -25.49
N SER A 9 -2.19 2.72 -24.98
CA SER A 9 -1.52 1.83 -24.00
C SER A 9 -0.24 1.19 -24.53
N SER A 10 -0.11 0.94 -25.83
CA SER A 10 1.05 0.25 -26.42
C SER A 10 2.27 1.18 -26.57
N ILE A 11 2.05 2.48 -26.75
CA ILE A 11 3.12 3.48 -26.85
C ILE A 11 3.69 3.78 -25.47
N HIS A 12 2.85 3.81 -24.44
CA HIS A 12 3.27 3.99 -23.04
C HIS A 12 4.23 2.89 -22.58
N TYR A 13 3.97 1.64 -22.95
CA TYR A 13 4.82 0.48 -22.63
C TYR A 13 6.20 0.50 -23.31
N LEU A 14 6.31 1.11 -24.50
CA LEU A 14 7.58 1.20 -25.23
C LEU A 14 8.50 2.29 -24.66
N ILE A 15 7.92 3.39 -24.20
CA ILE A 15 8.66 4.50 -23.57
C ILE A 15 9.24 4.06 -22.21
N LEU A 16 8.53 3.23 -21.46
CA LEU A 16 8.99 2.65 -20.19
C LEU A 16 10.26 1.77 -20.33
N ARG A 17 10.51 1.19 -21.50
CA ARG A 17 11.71 0.35 -21.74
C ARG A 17 13.00 1.14 -22.00
N LEU A 18 12.91 2.36 -22.48
CA LEU A 18 14.10 3.15 -22.90
C LEU A 18 14.59 4.14 -21.84
N SER A 19 13.75 4.53 -20.88
CA SER A 19 14.12 5.54 -19.87
C SER A 19 14.67 4.95 -18.55
N VAL A 20 14.40 3.67 -18.25
CA VAL A 20 14.72 3.06 -16.94
C VAL A 20 16.23 2.93 -16.69
N SER A 21 17.06 2.80 -17.72
CA SER A 21 18.51 2.61 -17.53
C SER A 21 19.28 3.90 -17.16
N HIS A 22 18.78 5.06 -17.55
CA HIS A 22 19.45 6.35 -17.26
C HIS A 22 18.91 7.04 -16.00
N VAL A 23 17.62 6.88 -15.71
CA VAL A 23 16.99 7.46 -14.51
C VAL A 23 17.51 6.79 -13.23
N ASN A 24 17.72 5.48 -13.23
CA ASN A 24 18.22 4.76 -12.05
C ASN A 24 19.63 5.20 -11.60
N MET A 25 20.50 5.66 -12.50
CA MET A 25 21.85 6.08 -12.12
C MET A 25 21.94 7.49 -11.51
N GLN A 26 21.07 8.40 -11.93
CA GLN A 26 21.06 9.75 -11.35
C GLN A 26 20.41 9.80 -9.97
N TRP A 27 19.37 8.98 -9.75
CA TRP A 27 18.69 8.88 -8.45
C TRP A 27 19.54 8.16 -7.40
N ALA A 28 20.25 7.10 -7.78
CA ALA A 28 21.16 6.40 -6.87
C ALA A 28 22.25 7.31 -6.33
N ARG A 29 22.81 8.18 -7.15
CA ARG A 29 23.83 9.16 -6.73
C ARG A 29 23.29 10.22 -5.78
N ARG A 30 22.04 10.70 -5.96
CA ARG A 30 21.42 11.66 -5.04
C ARG A 30 21.11 11.05 -3.67
N PHE A 31 20.79 9.75 -3.59
CA PHE A 31 20.58 9.04 -2.32
C PHE A 31 21.89 8.88 -1.52
N GLU A 32 23.03 8.73 -2.19
CA GLU A 32 24.32 8.65 -1.52
C GLU A 32 24.81 10.02 -0.99
N GLU A 33 24.42 11.13 -1.61
CA GLU A 33 24.86 12.48 -1.24
C GLU A 33 24.05 13.07 -0.07
N HIS A 34 22.83 12.62 0.22
CA HIS A 34 22.00 13.13 1.33
C HIS A 34 22.08 12.28 2.60
N GLY A 35 22.92 11.24 2.62
CA GLY A 35 23.08 10.32 3.76
C GLY A 35 24.22 10.65 4.72
N LYS A 36 24.91 11.77 4.55
CA LYS A 36 26.04 12.15 5.41
C LYS A 36 25.99 13.64 5.77
N ASP A 37 25.23 13.95 6.81
CA ASP A 37 25.53 15.09 7.64
C ASP A 37 25.82 14.58 9.06
N GLU A 38 27.07 14.14 9.24
CA GLU A 38 27.69 14.04 10.53
C GLU A 38 28.08 15.44 10.97
N ILE A 39 27.39 15.97 11.96
CA ILE A 39 27.94 16.79 13.06
C ILE A 39 26.81 16.89 14.10
N GLY A 40 27.09 16.44 15.33
CA GLY A 40 26.14 16.35 16.43
C GLY A 40 25.57 17.71 16.89
N ASN A 41 24.54 18.15 16.23
CA ASN A 41 23.60 19.14 16.74
C ASN A 41 22.29 18.40 17.04
N ASN A 42 21.94 18.29 18.31
CA ASN A 42 20.63 17.85 18.80
C ASN A 42 19.57 18.87 18.34
N PHE A 43 19.18 18.83 17.06
CA PHE A 43 18.06 19.62 16.58
C PHE A 43 16.77 18.97 17.08
N MET A 44 16.00 19.73 17.85
CA MET A 44 14.64 19.37 18.21
C MET A 44 13.82 19.27 16.93
N THR A 45 13.24 18.11 16.68
CA THR A 45 12.35 17.87 15.54
C THR A 45 10.91 18.06 15.99
N SER A 46 10.20 18.97 15.32
CA SER A 46 8.75 19.11 15.52
C SER A 46 8.04 18.03 14.71
N CYS A 47 7.31 17.16 15.41
CA CYS A 47 6.58 16.05 14.79
C CYS A 47 5.17 15.92 15.39
N VAL A 48 4.37 15.09 14.74
CA VAL A 48 3.01 14.76 15.18
C VAL A 48 2.93 13.27 15.43
N LEU A 49 2.60 12.90 16.64
CA LEU A 49 2.23 11.55 17.00
C LEU A 49 0.71 11.42 16.89
N THR A 50 0.23 10.59 15.98
CA THR A 50 -1.18 10.28 15.81
C THR A 50 -1.49 8.96 16.51
N LEU A 51 -2.41 8.99 17.43
CA LEU A 51 -3.01 7.81 18.06
C LEU A 51 -4.28 7.46 17.31
N ILE A 52 -4.43 6.21 16.90
CA ILE A 52 -5.58 5.75 16.10
C ILE A 52 -6.13 4.47 16.71
N SER A 53 -7.44 4.44 16.91
CA SER A 53 -8.14 3.26 17.40
C SER A 53 -9.34 2.93 16.52
N ASN A 54 -9.80 1.70 16.63
CA ASN A 54 -11.10 1.34 16.09
C ASN A 54 -12.15 1.55 17.18
N ALA A 55 -12.89 2.66 17.11
CA ALA A 55 -13.87 3.05 18.14
C ALA A 55 -14.94 1.98 18.43
N LYS A 56 -15.17 1.04 17.49
CA LYS A 56 -16.11 -0.07 17.71
C LYS A 56 -15.56 -1.15 18.62
N SER A 57 -14.24 -1.35 18.66
CA SER A 57 -13.58 -2.35 19.48
C SER A 57 -12.97 -1.76 20.74
N LEU A 58 -12.33 -0.61 20.63
CA LEU A 58 -11.71 0.13 21.73
C LEU A 58 -11.74 1.63 21.42
N PRO A 59 -12.59 2.45 22.08
CA PRO A 59 -12.58 3.88 21.89
C PRO A 59 -11.25 4.49 22.40
N LEU A 60 -10.72 5.46 21.66
CA LEU A 60 -9.60 6.27 22.12
C LEU A 60 -10.11 7.25 23.18
N GLU A 61 -9.58 7.14 24.40
CA GLU A 61 -10.00 7.94 25.55
C GLU A 61 -8.94 8.97 25.96
N PRO A 62 -9.27 10.06 26.64
CA PRO A 62 -8.32 11.04 27.14
C PRO A 62 -7.21 10.46 28.02
N VAL A 63 -7.48 9.35 28.72
CA VAL A 63 -6.45 8.67 29.56
C VAL A 63 -5.31 8.11 28.71
N HIS A 64 -5.59 7.60 27.50
CA HIS A 64 -4.55 7.11 26.58
C HIS A 64 -3.65 8.27 26.12
N ILE A 65 -4.23 9.42 25.81
CA ILE A 65 -3.52 10.63 25.41
C ILE A 65 -2.67 11.14 26.58
N ALA A 66 -3.25 11.21 27.79
CA ALA A 66 -2.54 11.67 28.99
C ALA A 66 -1.32 10.80 29.32
N ARG A 67 -1.42 9.47 29.21
CA ARG A 67 -0.28 8.54 29.41
C ARG A 67 0.88 8.86 28.48
N VAL A 68 0.61 9.14 27.22
CA VAL A 68 1.63 9.50 26.22
C VAL A 68 2.21 10.88 26.50
N CYS A 69 1.36 11.89 26.79
CA CYS A 69 1.79 13.25 27.07
C CYS A 69 2.67 13.36 28.33
N GLN A 70 2.51 12.46 29.31
CA GLN A 70 3.39 12.40 30.49
C GLN A 70 4.81 11.94 30.16
N HIS A 71 5.00 11.23 29.05
CA HIS A 71 6.29 10.67 28.69
C HIS A 71 7.10 11.57 27.72
N PHE A 72 6.43 12.31 26.86
CA PHE A 72 7.08 13.16 25.87
C PHE A 72 6.96 14.65 26.24
N VAL A 73 7.97 15.44 25.84
CA VAL A 73 7.85 16.89 25.87
C VAL A 73 6.89 17.29 24.76
N THR A 74 5.69 17.66 25.14
CA THR A 74 4.63 18.09 24.20
C THR A 74 4.55 19.61 24.21
N THR A 75 4.09 20.18 23.10
CA THR A 75 3.76 21.63 23.01
C THR A 75 2.50 22.01 23.80
N GLY A 76 1.91 21.03 24.52
CA GLY A 76 0.62 21.19 25.21
C GLY A 76 -0.59 21.15 24.28
N LYS A 77 -0.37 21.00 22.97
CA LYS A 77 -1.44 20.96 21.97
C LYS A 77 -1.77 19.51 21.61
N THR A 78 -3.04 19.15 21.74
CA THR A 78 -3.64 17.93 21.19
C THR A 78 -4.78 18.34 20.26
N ASP A 79 -5.02 17.53 19.22
CA ASP A 79 -6.03 17.81 18.22
C ASP A 79 -6.80 16.55 17.85
N TRP A 80 -8.09 16.48 18.18
CA TRP A 80 -8.95 15.38 17.79
C TRP A 80 -9.30 15.45 16.33
N LEU A 81 -8.80 14.49 15.54
CA LEU A 81 -9.15 14.30 14.14
C LEU A 81 -10.52 13.62 13.99
N ALA A 82 -10.82 12.76 14.95
CA ALA A 82 -12.15 12.15 15.16
C ALA A 82 -12.30 11.80 16.63
N GLU A 83 -13.42 12.19 17.22
CA GLU A 83 -13.73 11.88 18.62
C GLU A 83 -13.73 10.37 18.85
N SER A 84 -13.03 9.93 19.87
CA SER A 84 -12.86 8.52 20.26
C SER A 84 -12.21 7.60 19.22
N GLU A 85 -11.67 8.14 18.10
CA GLU A 85 -11.03 7.36 17.04
C GLU A 85 -9.58 7.77 16.77
N ALA A 86 -9.33 9.10 16.63
CA ALA A 86 -8.00 9.56 16.27
C ALA A 86 -7.67 10.91 16.87
N CYS A 87 -6.45 11.05 17.43
CA CYS A 87 -5.97 12.28 18.04
C CYS A 87 -4.50 12.51 17.69
N ASP A 88 -4.17 13.73 17.30
CA ASP A 88 -2.82 14.22 17.09
C ASP A 88 -2.26 14.81 18.39
N ILE A 89 -1.01 14.46 18.72
CA ILE A 89 -0.21 15.01 19.82
C ILE A 89 1.02 15.64 19.20
N PHE A 90 1.20 16.94 19.39
CA PHE A 90 2.36 17.67 18.85
C PHE A 90 3.53 17.56 19.82
N ILE A 91 4.66 17.03 19.32
CA ILE A 91 5.85 16.68 20.10
C ILE A 91 7.07 17.43 19.54
N GLU A 92 7.91 17.91 20.45
CA GLU A 92 9.27 18.36 20.15
C GLU A 92 10.27 17.40 20.78
N SER A 93 11.11 16.76 19.98
CA SER A 93 12.00 15.71 20.46
C SER A 93 13.27 15.62 19.62
N PRO A 94 14.41 15.26 20.21
CA PRO A 94 15.61 14.88 19.47
C PRO A 94 15.53 13.45 18.90
N LEU A 95 14.50 12.69 19.26
CA LEU A 95 14.30 11.31 18.78
C LEU A 95 13.78 11.28 17.35
N SER A 96 14.05 10.18 16.66
CA SER A 96 13.43 9.93 15.36
C SER A 96 11.92 9.69 15.48
N THR A 97 11.16 9.97 14.43
CA THR A 97 9.71 9.68 14.38
C THR A 97 9.41 8.21 14.63
N THR A 98 10.28 7.31 14.16
CA THR A 98 10.17 5.87 14.39
C THR A 98 10.33 5.51 15.86
N ASP A 99 11.31 6.12 16.56
CA ASP A 99 11.54 5.85 17.99
C ASP A 99 10.39 6.40 18.84
N ILE A 100 9.87 7.59 18.51
CA ILE A 100 8.71 8.16 19.19
C ILE A 100 7.49 7.25 19.04
N ALA A 101 7.19 6.79 17.82
CA ALA A 101 6.08 5.88 17.57
C ALA A 101 6.24 4.54 18.31
N LYS A 102 7.48 4.02 18.39
CA LYS A 102 7.79 2.80 19.14
C LYS A 102 7.58 2.99 20.65
N GLN A 103 8.13 4.05 21.23
CA GLN A 103 7.94 4.33 22.64
C GLN A 103 6.47 4.55 22.99
N ALA A 104 5.71 5.26 22.16
CA ALA A 104 4.28 5.44 22.37
C ALA A 104 3.52 4.10 22.32
N ARG A 105 3.91 3.19 21.44
CA ARG A 105 3.35 1.84 21.37
C ARG A 105 3.66 1.04 22.64
N ASP A 106 4.87 1.14 23.16
CA ASP A 106 5.28 0.47 24.39
C ASP A 106 4.48 1.00 25.61
N ILE A 107 4.26 2.33 25.68
CA ILE A 107 3.43 2.98 26.72
C ILE A 107 1.98 2.50 26.65
N LEU A 108 1.45 2.31 25.44
CA LEU A 108 0.08 1.85 25.19
C LEU A 108 -0.02 0.34 25.00
N SER A 109 1.01 -0.41 25.40
CA SER A 109 1.02 -1.87 25.26
C SER A 109 -0.22 -2.48 25.94
N GLY A 110 -0.79 -3.52 25.30
CA GLY A 110 -2.02 -4.16 25.75
C GLY A 110 -3.30 -3.45 25.30
N THR A 111 -3.19 -2.34 24.54
CA THR A 111 -4.35 -1.69 23.92
C THR A 111 -4.34 -1.89 22.41
N ALA A 112 -5.52 -1.84 21.77
CA ALA A 112 -5.65 -1.91 20.32
C ALA A 112 -5.59 -0.49 19.70
N ILE A 113 -4.49 0.24 19.96
CA ILE A 113 -4.25 1.60 19.49
C ILE A 113 -3.01 1.62 18.60
N ASP A 114 -3.15 2.03 17.36
CA ASP A 114 -2.02 2.29 16.46
C ASP A 114 -1.36 3.62 16.82
N THR A 115 -0.03 3.64 16.81
CA THR A 115 0.78 4.82 17.11
C THR A 115 1.67 5.15 15.93
N VAL A 116 1.49 6.31 15.34
CA VAL A 116 2.22 6.76 14.15
C VAL A 116 2.77 8.15 14.36
N CYS A 117 4.09 8.32 14.22
CA CYS A 117 4.71 9.63 14.28
C CYS A 117 5.22 10.06 12.91
N THR A 118 4.85 11.26 12.48
CA THR A 118 5.24 11.84 11.19
C THR A 118 5.77 13.27 11.38
N SER A 119 6.55 13.75 10.40
CA SER A 119 6.85 15.18 10.33
C SER A 119 5.55 15.98 10.17
N ILE A 120 5.49 17.16 10.77
CA ILE A 120 4.38 18.10 10.57
C ILE A 120 4.32 18.54 9.10
N LYS A 121 5.49 18.71 8.50
CA LYS A 121 5.63 19.18 7.12
C LYS A 121 5.28 18.06 6.14
N ASP A 122 4.54 18.40 5.10
CA ASP A 122 4.22 17.53 3.96
C ASP A 122 3.51 16.22 4.36
N ARG A 123 2.65 16.26 5.40
CA ARG A 123 1.88 15.09 5.87
C ARG A 123 0.93 14.57 4.80
N ARG A 124 0.21 15.46 4.09
CA ARG A 124 -0.75 15.07 3.04
C ARG A 124 0.01 14.69 1.78
N LYS A 125 -0.14 13.45 1.35
CA LYS A 125 0.55 12.91 0.19
C LYS A 125 -0.24 13.17 -1.09
N LYS A 126 0.50 13.37 -2.19
CA LYS A 126 -0.06 13.70 -3.51
C LYS A 126 -0.22 12.46 -4.40
N LEU A 127 0.39 11.35 -4.02
CA LEU A 127 0.27 10.06 -4.69
C LEU A 127 -0.08 8.99 -3.66
N LEU A 128 -1.08 8.17 -3.98
CA LEU A 128 -1.35 6.90 -3.31
C LEU A 128 -1.00 5.76 -4.27
N ILE A 129 -0.10 4.88 -3.84
CA ILE A 129 0.15 3.60 -4.50
C ILE A 129 -0.18 2.47 -3.54
N SER A 130 -1.08 1.58 -3.95
CA SER A 130 -1.58 0.52 -3.08
C SER A 130 -1.45 -0.84 -3.74
N ASP A 131 -1.07 -1.85 -2.94
CA ASP A 131 -1.32 -3.24 -3.27
C ASP A 131 -2.82 -3.52 -3.29
N MET A 132 -3.23 -4.65 -3.87
CA MET A 132 -4.63 -5.07 -3.98
C MET A 132 -4.98 -6.18 -3.00
N ASP A 133 -4.37 -7.34 -3.21
CA ASP A 133 -4.70 -8.56 -2.46
C ASP A 133 -4.29 -8.38 -1.00
N SER A 134 -5.12 -8.84 -0.06
CA SER A 134 -4.94 -8.67 1.39
C SER A 134 -4.76 -7.21 1.89
N THR A 135 -4.68 -6.22 0.99
CA THR A 135 -4.52 -4.78 1.31
C THR A 135 -5.79 -3.97 1.02
N ILE A 136 -6.32 -3.96 -0.21
CA ILE A 136 -7.56 -3.26 -0.62
C ILE A 136 -8.76 -4.18 -0.57
N ILE A 137 -8.54 -5.45 -0.82
CA ILE A 137 -9.52 -6.54 -0.67
C ILE A 137 -9.08 -7.49 0.44
N ASP A 138 -10.03 -8.27 0.97
CA ASP A 138 -9.72 -9.21 2.05
C ASP A 138 -8.99 -10.46 1.57
N GLN A 139 -9.17 -10.85 0.30
CA GLN A 139 -8.76 -12.12 -0.27
C GLN A 139 -7.45 -12.02 -1.06
N GLU A 140 -6.86 -13.20 -1.31
CA GLU A 140 -5.87 -13.47 -2.34
C GLU A 140 -6.59 -14.00 -3.59
N CYS A 141 -6.68 -13.21 -4.66
CA CYS A 141 -7.47 -13.58 -5.84
C CYS A 141 -7.05 -14.91 -6.48
N ILE A 142 -5.76 -15.25 -6.40
CA ILE A 142 -5.28 -16.51 -6.98
C ILE A 142 -5.71 -17.73 -6.15
N ASP A 143 -5.82 -17.58 -4.85
CA ASP A 143 -6.25 -18.63 -3.95
C ASP A 143 -7.76 -18.88 -4.14
N GLU A 144 -8.55 -17.80 -4.23
CA GLU A 144 -9.98 -17.87 -4.52
C GLU A 144 -10.30 -18.53 -5.86
N LEU A 145 -9.47 -18.28 -6.89
CA LEU A 145 -9.59 -18.97 -8.18
C LEU A 145 -9.26 -20.45 -8.05
N GLY A 146 -8.21 -20.81 -7.30
CA GLY A 146 -7.84 -22.18 -7.02
C GLY A 146 -8.96 -22.97 -6.34
N ASP A 147 -9.54 -22.36 -5.32
CA ASP A 147 -10.66 -22.96 -4.57
C ASP A 147 -11.90 -23.14 -5.45
N ALA A 148 -12.19 -22.16 -6.32
CA ALA A 148 -13.34 -22.23 -7.23
C ALA A 148 -13.28 -23.38 -8.23
N ILE A 149 -12.07 -23.90 -8.53
CA ILE A 149 -11.86 -25.05 -9.42
C ILE A 149 -11.43 -26.32 -8.66
N GLY A 150 -11.49 -26.33 -7.32
CA GLY A 150 -11.17 -27.49 -6.48
C GLY A 150 -9.67 -27.78 -6.36
N LEU A 151 -8.79 -26.80 -6.62
CA LEU A 151 -7.34 -26.93 -6.55
C LEU A 151 -6.72 -26.15 -5.37
N GLY A 152 -7.52 -25.72 -4.40
CA GLY A 152 -7.06 -24.86 -3.30
C GLY A 152 -5.89 -25.46 -2.51
N SER A 153 -5.92 -26.76 -2.18
CA SER A 153 -4.80 -27.43 -1.49
C SER A 153 -3.49 -27.36 -2.26
N GLN A 154 -3.53 -27.57 -3.58
CA GLN A 154 -2.35 -27.55 -4.44
C GLN A 154 -1.79 -26.11 -4.58
N ILE A 155 -2.67 -25.12 -4.66
CA ILE A 155 -2.28 -23.69 -4.66
C ILE A 155 -1.63 -23.32 -3.33
N SER A 156 -2.21 -23.77 -2.20
CA SER A 156 -1.68 -23.55 -0.85
C SER A 156 -0.28 -24.16 -0.65
N GLU A 157 -0.02 -25.35 -1.19
CA GLU A 157 1.31 -25.97 -1.18
C GLU A 157 2.35 -25.10 -1.90
N ILE A 158 1.99 -24.55 -3.07
CA ILE A 158 2.85 -23.63 -3.81
C ILE A 158 3.11 -22.35 -3.02
N THR A 159 2.08 -21.82 -2.35
CA THR A 159 2.20 -20.65 -1.47
C THR A 159 3.16 -20.94 -0.31
N SER A 160 3.05 -22.11 0.32
CA SER A 160 3.94 -22.53 1.40
C SER A 160 5.39 -22.62 0.96
N ALA A 161 5.65 -23.26 -0.19
CA ALA A 161 6.99 -23.35 -0.77
C ALA A 161 7.59 -21.97 -1.11
N LEU A 162 6.75 -21.03 -1.58
CA LEU A 162 7.18 -19.65 -1.84
C LEU A 162 7.55 -18.92 -0.53
N VAL A 163 6.74 -19.04 0.52
CA VAL A 163 6.99 -18.41 1.83
C VAL A 163 8.26 -18.97 2.47
N GLN A 164 8.52 -20.26 2.31
CA GLN A 164 9.74 -20.93 2.79
C GLN A 164 10.99 -20.60 1.96
N GLY A 165 10.81 -19.91 0.82
CA GLY A 165 11.90 -19.52 -0.06
C GLY A 165 12.44 -20.68 -0.93
N GLU A 166 11.71 -21.80 -1.02
CA GLU A 166 12.08 -22.96 -1.83
C GLU A 166 11.91 -22.72 -3.33
N ILE A 167 10.98 -21.83 -3.69
CA ILE A 167 10.74 -21.45 -5.08
C ILE A 167 10.66 -19.92 -5.23
N SER A 168 10.96 -19.45 -6.44
CA SER A 168 10.85 -18.02 -6.77
C SER A 168 9.39 -17.60 -6.97
N VAL A 169 9.12 -16.28 -6.84
CA VAL A 169 7.80 -15.68 -7.15
C VAL A 169 7.37 -16.03 -8.59
N ALA A 170 8.30 -15.98 -9.54
CA ALA A 170 8.03 -16.30 -10.94
C ALA A 170 7.67 -17.79 -11.12
N ASP A 171 8.36 -18.69 -10.43
CA ASP A 171 8.06 -20.13 -10.48
C ASP A 171 6.73 -20.46 -9.80
N ALA A 172 6.44 -19.83 -8.66
CA ALA A 172 5.15 -19.97 -8.00
C ALA A 172 4.00 -19.55 -8.93
N MET A 173 4.12 -18.39 -9.57
CA MET A 173 3.13 -17.91 -10.53
C MET A 173 2.96 -18.88 -11.70
N ARG A 174 4.04 -19.35 -12.30
CA ARG A 174 4.02 -20.31 -13.41
C ARG A 174 3.32 -21.62 -13.02
N LYS A 175 3.69 -22.20 -11.85
CA LYS A 175 3.09 -23.45 -11.36
C LYS A 175 1.58 -23.30 -11.12
N ARG A 176 1.16 -22.18 -10.48
CA ARG A 176 -0.27 -21.90 -10.22
C ARG A 176 -1.05 -21.77 -11.53
N LEU A 177 -0.50 -21.06 -12.53
CA LEU A 177 -1.14 -20.90 -13.83
C LEU A 177 -1.24 -22.22 -14.60
N GLU A 178 -0.25 -23.07 -14.50
CA GLU A 178 -0.27 -24.41 -15.13
C GLU A 178 -1.37 -25.29 -14.52
N LEU A 179 -1.55 -25.25 -13.19
CA LEU A 179 -2.64 -25.93 -12.51
C LEU A 179 -4.02 -25.41 -12.95
N MET A 180 -4.14 -24.09 -13.18
CA MET A 180 -5.40 -23.46 -13.60
C MET A 180 -5.65 -23.54 -15.12
N LYS A 181 -4.76 -24.15 -15.90
CA LYS A 181 -4.91 -24.30 -17.35
C LYS A 181 -6.23 -24.98 -17.71
N GLY A 182 -6.95 -24.40 -18.68
CA GLY A 182 -8.28 -24.88 -19.06
C GLY A 182 -9.43 -24.30 -18.23
N MET A 183 -9.17 -23.53 -17.19
CA MET A 183 -10.18 -22.82 -16.43
C MET A 183 -11.00 -21.91 -17.36
N LYS A 184 -12.32 -21.94 -17.23
CA LYS A 184 -13.21 -21.14 -18.07
C LYS A 184 -13.21 -19.68 -17.64
N HIS A 185 -13.24 -18.77 -18.61
CA HIS A 185 -13.17 -17.32 -18.39
C HIS A 185 -14.26 -16.81 -17.43
N HIS A 186 -15.50 -17.34 -17.53
CA HIS A 186 -16.61 -16.90 -16.68
C HIS A 186 -16.38 -17.12 -15.17
N LEU A 187 -15.47 -18.04 -14.78
CA LEU A 187 -15.15 -18.26 -13.37
C LEU A 187 -14.47 -17.05 -12.73
N LEU A 188 -13.73 -16.26 -13.51
CA LEU A 188 -13.18 -14.98 -13.00
C LEU A 188 -14.31 -14.05 -12.52
N GLU A 189 -15.41 -13.99 -13.29
CA GLU A 189 -16.56 -13.14 -12.96
C GLU A 189 -17.32 -13.67 -11.73
N SER A 190 -17.51 -15.01 -11.63
CA SER A 190 -18.14 -15.62 -10.47
C SER A 190 -17.33 -15.37 -9.20
N VAL A 191 -16.02 -15.62 -9.24
CA VAL A 191 -15.12 -15.36 -8.09
C VAL A 191 -15.18 -13.88 -7.68
N TYR A 192 -15.07 -12.96 -8.65
CA TYR A 192 -15.15 -11.53 -8.37
C TYR A 192 -16.45 -11.14 -7.66
N LYS A 193 -17.59 -11.65 -8.13
CA LYS A 193 -18.91 -11.27 -7.59
C LYS A 193 -19.24 -11.92 -6.25
N GLU A 194 -18.84 -13.17 -6.09
CA GLU A 194 -19.30 -14.01 -4.99
C GLU A 194 -18.32 -14.05 -3.82
N ARG A 195 -17.02 -13.80 -4.09
CA ARG A 195 -15.99 -14.04 -3.08
C ARG A 195 -15.17 -12.80 -2.73
N ILE A 196 -15.05 -11.81 -3.64
CA ILE A 196 -14.17 -10.66 -3.39
C ILE A 196 -14.90 -9.55 -2.64
N THR A 197 -14.37 -9.24 -1.45
CA THR A 197 -14.85 -8.17 -0.57
C THR A 197 -13.80 -7.07 -0.43
N LEU A 198 -14.28 -5.83 -0.29
CA LEU A 198 -13.40 -4.68 -0.03
C LEU A 198 -13.08 -4.59 1.46
N LYS A 199 -11.83 -4.33 1.79
CA LYS A 199 -11.46 -3.96 3.16
C LYS A 199 -12.16 -2.68 3.59
N THR A 200 -12.52 -2.65 4.87
CA THR A 200 -13.13 -1.46 5.48
C THR A 200 -12.25 -0.23 5.25
N GLY A 201 -12.88 0.87 4.87
CA GLY A 201 -12.18 2.12 4.63
C GLY A 201 -11.52 2.28 3.26
N ALA A 202 -11.42 1.21 2.44
CA ALA A 202 -10.73 1.25 1.15
C ALA A 202 -11.27 2.35 0.21
N ARG A 203 -12.59 2.39 0.04
CA ARG A 203 -13.22 3.40 -0.80
C ARG A 203 -13.12 4.80 -0.21
N THR A 204 -13.32 4.94 1.10
CA THR A 204 -13.17 6.21 1.81
C THR A 204 -11.76 6.78 1.66
N LEU A 205 -10.72 5.95 1.82
CA LEU A 205 -9.33 6.35 1.61
C LEU A 205 -9.11 6.94 0.22
N VAL A 206 -9.42 6.17 -0.81
CA VAL A 206 -9.16 6.57 -2.20
C VAL A 206 -9.97 7.78 -2.60
N GLN A 207 -11.27 7.80 -2.31
CA GLN A 207 -12.14 8.91 -2.67
C GLN A 207 -11.77 10.20 -1.93
N THR A 208 -11.39 10.11 -0.66
CA THR A 208 -10.94 11.29 0.10
C THR A 208 -9.62 11.83 -0.48
N MET A 209 -8.60 10.99 -0.68
CA MET A 209 -7.34 11.44 -1.24
C MET A 209 -7.53 12.05 -2.65
N ARG A 210 -8.38 11.46 -3.50
CA ARG A 210 -8.73 12.02 -4.81
C ARG A 210 -9.39 13.39 -4.71
N ARG A 211 -10.37 13.55 -3.81
CA ARG A 211 -11.05 14.84 -3.58
C ARG A 211 -10.06 15.95 -3.25
N TYR A 212 -8.98 15.61 -2.55
CA TYR A 212 -7.92 16.55 -2.17
C TYR A 212 -6.74 16.57 -3.16
N GLY A 213 -6.94 16.07 -4.37
CA GLY A 213 -6.02 16.24 -5.50
C GLY A 213 -4.91 15.18 -5.59
N ALA A 214 -4.94 14.13 -4.77
CA ALA A 214 -3.97 13.05 -4.89
C ALA A 214 -4.28 12.15 -6.09
N PHE A 215 -3.22 11.70 -6.79
CA PHE A 215 -3.32 10.67 -7.80
C PHE A 215 -3.27 9.29 -7.11
N CYS A 216 -4.23 8.41 -7.40
CA CYS A 216 -4.35 7.12 -6.70
C CYS A 216 -4.24 5.99 -7.71
N ILE A 217 -3.33 5.04 -7.48
CA ILE A 217 -3.09 3.88 -8.34
C ILE A 217 -3.10 2.58 -7.54
N LEU A 218 -3.56 1.52 -8.22
CA LEU A 218 -3.62 0.17 -7.70
C LEU A 218 -2.59 -0.70 -8.43
N VAL A 219 -1.69 -1.37 -7.70
CA VAL A 219 -0.64 -2.20 -8.30
C VAL A 219 -0.61 -3.57 -7.64
N SER A 220 -0.85 -4.63 -8.40
CA SER A 220 -0.84 -5.99 -7.88
C SER A 220 0.01 -6.93 -8.73
N GLY A 221 0.63 -7.90 -8.09
CA GLY A 221 1.19 -9.08 -8.76
C GLY A 221 0.13 -10.02 -9.33
N GLY A 222 -1.15 -9.81 -8.95
CA GLY A 222 -2.31 -10.54 -9.45
C GLY A 222 -2.73 -10.12 -10.86
N PHE A 223 -4.01 -10.33 -11.19
CA PHE A 223 -4.49 -10.27 -12.56
C PHE A 223 -5.27 -9.00 -12.90
N THR A 224 -5.05 -8.47 -14.11
CA THR A 224 -5.72 -7.25 -14.61
C THR A 224 -7.24 -7.36 -14.62
N PHE A 225 -7.77 -8.57 -14.68
CA PHE A 225 -9.22 -8.81 -14.56
C PHE A 225 -9.77 -8.25 -13.23
N PHE A 226 -9.07 -8.51 -12.13
CA PHE A 226 -9.46 -8.04 -10.80
C PHE A 226 -9.03 -6.60 -10.56
N THR A 227 -7.77 -6.24 -10.85
CA THR A 227 -7.28 -4.87 -10.59
C THR A 227 -8.13 -3.82 -11.29
N ARG A 228 -8.58 -4.07 -12.54
CA ARG A 228 -9.45 -3.15 -13.26
C ARG A 228 -10.78 -2.96 -12.55
N ARG A 229 -11.47 -4.06 -12.21
CA ARG A 229 -12.80 -4.00 -11.57
C ARG A 229 -12.77 -3.37 -10.19
N ILE A 230 -11.74 -3.68 -9.41
CA ILE A 230 -11.52 -3.08 -8.09
C ILE A 230 -11.19 -1.58 -8.24
N ALA A 231 -10.32 -1.22 -9.17
CA ALA A 231 -9.97 0.18 -9.43
C ALA A 231 -11.20 1.00 -9.84
N GLU A 232 -12.02 0.49 -10.75
CA GLU A 232 -13.28 1.13 -11.18
C GLU A 232 -14.27 1.25 -10.01
N ARG A 233 -14.46 0.18 -9.23
CA ARG A 233 -15.41 0.13 -8.11
C ARG A 233 -15.04 1.10 -6.98
N ILE A 234 -13.76 1.28 -6.70
CA ILE A 234 -13.25 2.15 -5.63
C ILE A 234 -13.02 3.57 -6.15
N GLY A 235 -12.61 3.68 -7.42
CA GLY A 235 -12.31 4.93 -8.08
C GLY A 235 -10.83 5.26 -8.11
N PHE A 236 -9.92 4.30 -8.21
CA PHE A 236 -8.52 4.58 -8.54
C PHE A 236 -8.42 5.25 -9.92
N HIS A 237 -7.35 6.01 -10.15
CA HIS A 237 -7.11 6.66 -11.44
C HIS A 237 -6.54 5.68 -12.47
N ASP A 238 -5.73 4.72 -12.00
CA ASP A 238 -5.11 3.72 -12.84
C ASP A 238 -4.86 2.42 -12.07
N HIS A 239 -4.58 1.33 -12.79
CA HIS A 239 -4.31 0.03 -12.21
C HIS A 239 -3.29 -0.77 -13.02
N TYR A 240 -2.49 -1.57 -12.32
CA TYR A 240 -1.46 -2.43 -12.91
C TYR A 240 -1.60 -3.86 -12.38
N GLY A 241 -1.46 -4.83 -13.28
CA GLY A 241 -1.56 -6.26 -12.96
C GLY A 241 -1.09 -7.12 -14.12
N ASN A 242 -1.00 -8.42 -13.92
CA ASN A 242 -0.64 -9.37 -14.96
C ASN A 242 -1.86 -9.75 -15.80
N LYS A 243 -1.71 -9.80 -17.12
CA LYS A 243 -2.80 -10.13 -18.02
C LYS A 243 -2.79 -11.62 -18.35
N LEU A 244 -3.84 -12.32 -17.97
CA LEU A 244 -4.07 -13.72 -18.32
C LEU A 244 -4.34 -13.88 -19.84
N VAL A 245 -3.85 -14.98 -20.41
CA VAL A 245 -4.08 -15.32 -21.81
C VAL A 245 -5.15 -16.41 -21.91
N PHE A 246 -6.21 -16.13 -22.66
CA PHE A 246 -7.29 -17.06 -22.95
C PHE A 246 -7.33 -17.44 -24.42
N LYS A 247 -7.68 -18.70 -24.68
CA LYS A 247 -8.00 -19.21 -26.01
C LYS A 247 -9.27 -20.03 -25.90
N ASP A 248 -10.24 -19.79 -26.78
CA ASP A 248 -11.54 -20.48 -26.79
C ASP A 248 -12.20 -20.50 -25.41
N GLU A 249 -12.25 -19.32 -24.74
CA GLU A 249 -12.80 -19.11 -23.38
C GLU A 249 -12.09 -19.91 -22.28
N LYS A 250 -10.93 -20.50 -22.54
CA LYS A 250 -10.15 -21.29 -21.57
C LYS A 250 -8.78 -20.65 -21.33
N LEU A 251 -8.36 -20.62 -20.06
CA LEU A 251 -7.04 -20.16 -19.66
C LEU A 251 -5.96 -21.05 -20.30
N THR A 252 -4.98 -20.42 -20.95
CA THR A 252 -3.87 -21.14 -21.59
C THR A 252 -2.81 -21.61 -20.59
N GLY A 253 -2.80 -21.07 -19.38
CA GLY A 253 -1.71 -21.22 -18.39
C GLY A 253 -0.60 -20.20 -18.57
N GLU A 254 -0.79 -19.19 -19.42
CA GLU A 254 0.21 -18.17 -19.73
C GLU A 254 -0.24 -16.77 -19.29
N ILE A 255 0.76 -15.91 -19.07
CA ILE A 255 0.61 -14.47 -18.84
C ILE A 255 1.18 -13.72 -20.04
N GLN A 256 0.49 -12.68 -20.46
CA GLN A 256 0.99 -11.77 -21.50
C GLN A 256 2.24 -11.05 -20.96
N LYS A 257 3.32 -11.08 -21.72
CA LYS A 257 4.56 -10.35 -21.39
C LYS A 257 4.40 -8.84 -21.63
N PRO A 258 5.08 -7.97 -20.84
CA PRO A 258 5.99 -8.29 -19.74
C PRO A 258 5.24 -8.72 -18.47
N ILE A 259 5.82 -9.65 -17.71
CA ILE A 259 5.28 -10.07 -16.42
C ILE A 259 5.67 -9.03 -15.37
N LEU A 260 4.71 -8.60 -14.58
CA LEU A 260 4.94 -7.73 -13.43
C LEU A 260 5.54 -8.56 -12.29
N GLY A 261 6.85 -8.43 -12.11
CA GLY A 261 7.60 -9.09 -11.04
C GLY A 261 7.79 -8.21 -9.80
N ARG A 262 8.70 -8.62 -8.93
CA ARG A 262 8.96 -7.98 -7.63
C ARG A 262 9.25 -6.46 -7.72
N SER A 263 9.99 -6.02 -8.74
CA SER A 263 10.33 -4.61 -8.95
C SER A 263 9.19 -3.78 -9.57
N ALA A 264 8.11 -4.41 -10.00
CA ALA A 264 7.06 -3.72 -10.75
C ALA A 264 6.41 -2.60 -9.93
N LYS A 265 6.17 -2.82 -8.62
CA LYS A 265 5.56 -1.82 -7.73
C LYS A 265 6.47 -0.61 -7.55
N LEU A 266 7.77 -0.80 -7.33
CA LEU A 266 8.74 0.29 -7.27
C LEU A 266 8.84 1.03 -8.61
N ASN A 267 8.93 0.30 -9.72
CA ASN A 267 9.02 0.90 -11.06
C ASN A 267 7.76 1.73 -11.37
N THR A 268 6.59 1.25 -10.97
CA THR A 268 5.34 2.00 -11.13
C THR A 268 5.35 3.28 -10.28
N LEU A 269 5.76 3.20 -9.01
CA LEU A 269 5.91 4.38 -8.15
C LEU A 269 6.81 5.44 -8.80
N THR A 270 8.01 5.05 -9.21
CA THR A 270 9.00 5.97 -9.79
C THR A 270 8.54 6.56 -11.11
N SER A 271 7.92 5.74 -11.98
CA SER A 271 7.39 6.21 -13.27
C SER A 271 6.27 7.23 -13.08
N ILE A 272 5.33 6.95 -12.18
CA ILE A 272 4.22 7.87 -11.92
C ILE A 272 4.70 9.16 -11.23
N CYS A 273 5.65 9.06 -10.30
CA CYS A 273 6.28 10.25 -9.73
C CYS A 273 6.90 11.12 -10.83
N TYR A 274 7.67 10.53 -11.73
CA TYR A 274 8.27 11.24 -12.86
C TYR A 274 7.21 11.87 -13.78
N GLU A 275 6.20 11.12 -14.20
CA GLU A 275 5.12 11.60 -15.08
C GLU A 275 4.31 12.75 -14.48
N LYS A 276 4.12 12.74 -13.16
CA LYS A 276 3.33 13.75 -12.43
C LYS A 276 4.16 14.91 -11.90
N GLY A 277 5.48 14.88 -12.06
CA GLY A 277 6.38 15.88 -11.49
C GLY A 277 6.39 15.87 -9.96
N LEU A 278 6.24 14.67 -9.36
CA LEU A 278 6.23 14.44 -7.92
C LEU A 278 7.56 13.82 -7.48
N GLU A 279 7.94 14.08 -6.23
CA GLU A 279 9.01 13.36 -5.58
C GLU A 279 8.45 12.12 -4.86
N PRO A 280 9.22 11.02 -4.71
CA PRO A 280 8.79 9.86 -3.93
C PRO A 280 8.41 10.19 -2.49
N SER A 281 8.98 11.25 -1.91
CA SER A 281 8.62 11.77 -0.57
C SER A 281 7.17 12.25 -0.49
N GLU A 282 6.54 12.57 -1.62
CA GLU A 282 5.14 13.00 -1.72
C GLU A 282 4.17 11.83 -1.92
N ALA A 283 4.70 10.59 -1.95
CA ALA A 283 3.90 9.38 -2.09
C ALA A 283 3.58 8.72 -0.75
N LEU A 284 2.38 8.16 -0.65
CA LEU A 284 1.97 7.16 0.31
C LEU A 284 1.91 5.81 -0.39
N ALA A 285 2.64 4.83 0.14
CA ALA A 285 2.60 3.44 -0.31
C ALA A 285 2.02 2.56 0.79
N VAL A 286 1.13 1.64 0.44
CA VAL A 286 0.53 0.69 1.37
C VAL A 286 0.52 -0.71 0.78
N GLY A 287 0.83 -1.70 1.61
CA GLY A 287 0.83 -3.11 1.27
C GLY A 287 0.98 -3.97 2.51
N ASP A 288 0.89 -5.28 2.32
CA ASP A 288 0.94 -6.28 3.40
C ASP A 288 2.05 -7.32 3.21
N GLY A 289 2.64 -7.44 2.01
CA GLY A 289 3.53 -8.52 1.63
C GLY A 289 4.99 -8.15 1.40
N ALA A 290 5.86 -9.16 1.28
CA ALA A 290 7.27 -8.99 0.98
C ALA A 290 7.54 -8.39 -0.42
N ASN A 291 6.57 -8.49 -1.33
CA ASN A 291 6.58 -7.88 -2.66
C ASN A 291 6.41 -6.36 -2.64
N ASP A 292 6.01 -5.78 -1.49
CA ASP A 292 5.80 -4.34 -1.29
C ASP A 292 7.02 -3.63 -0.72
N ILE A 293 8.01 -4.35 -0.22
CA ILE A 293 9.17 -3.80 0.52
C ILE A 293 9.81 -2.64 -0.24
N GLU A 294 10.13 -2.82 -1.51
CA GLU A 294 10.86 -1.80 -2.26
C GLU A 294 10.00 -0.55 -2.53
N MET A 295 8.72 -0.72 -2.80
CA MET A 295 7.76 0.38 -2.95
C MET A 295 7.59 1.15 -1.63
N ILE A 296 7.43 0.44 -0.53
CA ILE A 296 7.24 1.01 0.82
C ILE A 296 8.49 1.77 1.27
N LYS A 297 9.68 1.24 1.01
CA LYS A 297 10.95 1.92 1.33
C LYS A 297 11.15 3.21 0.52
N ALA A 298 10.70 3.23 -0.71
CA ALA A 298 10.90 4.37 -1.62
C ALA A 298 9.91 5.51 -1.37
N ALA A 299 8.73 5.23 -0.84
CA ALA A 299 7.70 6.23 -0.57
C ALA A 299 8.04 7.08 0.66
N GLY A 300 7.62 8.35 0.64
CA GLY A 300 7.76 9.23 1.81
C GLY A 300 6.92 8.80 3.02
N LEU A 301 5.85 8.03 2.78
CA LEU A 301 5.05 7.38 3.82
C LEU A 301 4.75 5.94 3.38
N GLY A 302 5.60 5.01 3.79
CA GLY A 302 5.41 3.58 3.57
C GLY A 302 4.70 2.92 4.75
N VAL A 303 3.56 2.29 4.49
CA VAL A 303 2.68 1.69 5.50
C VAL A 303 2.60 0.18 5.33
N ALA A 304 2.99 -0.57 6.37
CA ALA A 304 2.67 -1.99 6.47
C ALA A 304 1.28 -2.12 7.09
N PHE A 305 0.34 -2.68 6.33
CA PHE A 305 -1.05 -2.77 6.75
C PHE A 305 -1.39 -4.21 7.17
N HIS A 306 -1.83 -4.39 8.43
CA HIS A 306 -2.18 -5.68 9.04
C HIS A 306 -1.14 -6.79 8.80
N ASN A 307 0.15 -6.41 8.74
CA ASN A 307 1.25 -7.32 8.44
C ASN A 307 1.99 -7.77 9.70
N SER A 308 2.18 -9.06 9.88
CA SER A 308 3.00 -9.66 10.94
C SER A 308 4.42 -10.04 10.49
N GLY A 309 4.73 -9.91 9.20
CA GLY A 309 5.94 -10.41 8.57
C GLY A 309 7.09 -9.41 8.48
N SER A 310 8.00 -9.67 7.56
CA SER A 310 9.24 -8.92 7.36
C SER A 310 9.03 -7.47 6.88
N LEU A 311 7.89 -7.16 6.27
CA LEU A 311 7.56 -5.83 5.74
C LEU A 311 7.63 -4.74 6.84
N ARG A 312 7.23 -5.08 8.07
CA ARG A 312 7.26 -4.16 9.23
C ARG A 312 8.62 -3.50 9.48
N LYS A 313 9.70 -4.20 9.14
CA LYS A 313 11.08 -3.71 9.34
C LYS A 313 11.46 -2.59 8.38
N TYR A 314 10.73 -2.48 7.27
CA TYR A 314 11.03 -1.55 6.17
C TYR A 314 10.01 -0.43 6.04
N ALA A 315 8.86 -0.55 6.70
CA ALA A 315 7.81 0.45 6.68
C ALA A 315 8.13 1.62 7.64
N ASN A 316 7.72 2.83 7.25
CA ASN A 316 7.78 3.99 8.13
C ASN A 316 6.82 3.81 9.32
N THR A 317 5.70 3.14 9.08
CA THR A 317 4.70 2.84 10.09
C THR A 317 3.94 1.56 9.80
N CYS A 318 3.29 1.03 10.84
CA CYS A 318 2.41 -0.13 10.76
C CYS A 318 1.03 0.24 11.29
N ILE A 319 0.00 -0.23 10.61
CA ILE A 319 -1.38 -0.19 11.08
C ILE A 319 -1.79 -1.63 11.38
N ASP A 320 -2.07 -1.90 12.65
CA ASP A 320 -2.36 -3.24 13.16
C ASP A 320 -3.83 -3.40 13.58
N HIS A 321 -4.48 -2.32 13.98
CA HIS A 321 -5.81 -2.31 14.60
C HIS A 321 -6.83 -1.49 13.81
N GLY A 322 -6.40 -0.36 13.22
CA GLY A 322 -7.24 0.51 12.39
C GLY A 322 -7.59 -0.13 11.05
N ASP A 323 -8.63 0.39 10.41
CA ASP A 323 -8.92 0.09 9.00
C ASP A 323 -8.16 1.04 8.06
N LEU A 324 -8.42 1.00 6.76
CA LEU A 324 -7.72 1.83 5.79
C LEU A 324 -7.96 3.35 5.95
N THR A 325 -8.97 3.76 6.73
CA THR A 325 -9.14 5.19 7.08
C THR A 325 -8.05 5.69 8.01
N ALA A 326 -7.33 4.82 8.71
CA ALA A 326 -6.15 5.18 9.50
C ALA A 326 -5.11 5.94 8.66
N LEU A 327 -4.99 5.60 7.37
CA LEU A 327 -4.08 6.27 6.44
C LEU A 327 -4.47 7.73 6.16
N LEU A 328 -5.72 8.09 6.37
CA LEU A 328 -6.17 9.50 6.30
C LEU A 328 -5.80 10.24 7.60
N TYR A 329 -6.01 9.62 8.75
CA TYR A 329 -5.65 10.24 10.03
C TYR A 329 -4.14 10.52 10.13
N ILE A 330 -3.28 9.60 9.69
CA ILE A 330 -1.82 9.84 9.67
C ILE A 330 -1.44 11.05 8.79
N GLN A 331 -2.23 11.34 7.78
CA GLN A 331 -2.06 12.51 6.91
C GLN A 331 -2.72 13.79 7.49
N GLY A 332 -3.32 13.72 8.68
CA GLY A 332 -3.98 14.84 9.35
C GLY A 332 -5.34 15.21 8.76
N PHE A 333 -6.00 14.29 8.06
CA PHE A 333 -7.40 14.50 7.66
C PHE A 333 -8.32 14.30 8.88
N ARG A 334 -9.29 15.18 9.04
CA ARG A 334 -10.37 15.00 9.99
C ARG A 334 -11.44 14.08 9.43
N LYS A 335 -12.15 13.37 10.28
CA LYS A 335 -13.28 12.53 9.86
C LYS A 335 -14.34 13.29 9.06
N SER A 336 -14.54 14.57 9.37
CA SER A 336 -15.45 15.46 8.65
C SER A 336 -15.01 15.77 7.22
N GLU A 337 -13.73 15.51 6.87
CA GLU A 337 -13.19 15.69 5.53
C GLU A 337 -13.32 14.41 4.69
N PHE A 338 -13.69 13.26 5.30
CA PHE A 338 -13.81 11.99 4.60
C PHE A 338 -14.95 12.00 3.60
N VAL A 339 -14.69 11.42 2.44
CA VAL A 339 -15.72 11.09 1.47
C VAL A 339 -16.30 9.74 1.88
N LEU A 340 -17.42 9.76 2.56
CA LEU A 340 -18.14 8.56 2.97
C LEU A 340 -18.84 7.96 1.75
N SER A 341 -18.73 6.63 1.60
CA SER A 341 -19.33 5.86 0.51
C SER A 341 -20.66 5.24 0.91
#